data_0ebc0107bae5884deaae0b768a78bf0c
#
_entry.id   0ebc0107bae5884deaae0b768a78bf0c
#
_cell.length_a   1.000
_cell.length_b   1.000
_cell.length_c   1.000
_cell.angle_alpha   90.00
_cell.angle_beta   90.00
_cell.angle_gamma   90.00
#
_symmetry.space_group_name_H-M   'P 1'
#
loop_
_entity.id
_entity.type
_entity.pdbx_description
1 polymer ?
#
loop_
_entity_poly.entity_id
_entity_poly.type
_entity_poly.pdbx_seq_one_letter_code
_entity_poly.pdbx_strand_id
1 'polypeptide(L)'
;MRTKTKTKTKIGLIGLIGLIGLLAGCEVIPSEKQLIPLPNAEPESNALLVEFTGFLCVNCPTAAEEAQRLQKTYPDNLVVVAMHPKDNHFTQTGKPEYDYTCPEANVYYRHFGGSGTTPFPTGIVDMNGVWLDYPSWTTAVLTSIMQEKTGYVNLTVTDVDATHRSFDVSAAVWASDDARLLLWLVADSVHGAQMMPDGSTNLAYTHRHMLRASITDDPWGMAFTFDAESDTIHTRALNYVVTDTVGTQVLPLTDYRIVAVLYDEENETILDVQQKQITD
;
A
#
# COMPACT_ATOMS: atom_id res chain seq x y z
N MET A 1 34.41 -80.08 -44.39
CA MET A 1 35.13 -78.80 -44.40
C MET A 1 34.07 -77.65 -44.31
N ARG A 2 33.87 -77.04 -43.12
CA ARG A 2 32.90 -75.98 -42.92
C ARG A 2 33.68 -74.78 -42.44
N THR A 3 33.75 -73.77 -43.28
CA THR A 3 34.35 -72.46 -43.00
C THR A 3 33.38 -71.61 -42.14
N LYS A 4 33.85 -71.20 -40.98
CA LYS A 4 33.11 -70.27 -40.09
C LYS A 4 33.48 -68.83 -40.42
N THR A 5 32.52 -68.11 -40.93
CA THR A 5 32.61 -66.66 -41.17
C THR A 5 32.37 -65.94 -39.85
N LYS A 6 33.29 -65.10 -39.40
CA LYS A 6 33.13 -64.22 -38.22
C LYS A 6 32.55 -62.88 -38.68
N THR A 7 31.34 -62.59 -38.27
CA THR A 7 30.73 -61.30 -38.45
C THR A 7 31.21 -60.39 -37.31
N LYS A 8 31.87 -59.28 -37.64
CA LYS A 8 32.23 -58.22 -36.70
C LYS A 8 31.08 -57.22 -36.60
N THR A 9 30.42 -57.20 -35.48
CA THR A 9 29.41 -56.19 -35.16
C THR A 9 30.14 -54.90 -34.79
N LYS A 10 29.97 -53.84 -35.58
CA LYS A 10 30.35 -52.47 -35.23
C LYS A 10 29.25 -51.90 -34.36
N ILE A 11 29.51 -51.76 -33.08
CA ILE A 11 28.66 -51.00 -32.16
C ILE A 11 28.95 -49.51 -32.43
N GLY A 12 27.98 -48.84 -32.98
CA GLY A 12 28.05 -47.39 -33.30
C GLY A 12 28.05 -46.57 -32.03
N LEU A 13 29.01 -45.69 -31.95
CA LEU A 13 29.18 -44.62 -30.96
C LEU A 13 28.22 -43.47 -31.33
N ILE A 14 26.90 -43.67 -31.20
CA ILE A 14 25.87 -42.63 -31.40
C ILE A 14 24.87 -42.76 -30.25
N GLY A 15 25.23 -42.27 -29.09
CA GLY A 15 24.35 -42.35 -27.93
C GLY A 15 24.72 -41.46 -26.74
N LEU A 16 25.60 -40.47 -26.91
CA LEU A 16 26.06 -39.65 -25.78
C LEU A 16 26.08 -38.14 -26.07
N ILE A 17 25.23 -37.64 -26.99
CA ILE A 17 25.11 -36.19 -27.29
C ILE A 17 23.67 -35.71 -27.08
N GLY A 18 22.84 -36.43 -26.37
CA GLY A 18 21.42 -36.13 -26.20
C GLY A 18 20.98 -35.69 -24.79
N LEU A 19 21.87 -35.43 -23.82
CA LEU A 19 21.46 -35.14 -22.44
C LEU A 19 22.14 -33.89 -21.81
N ILE A 20 22.52 -32.89 -22.60
CA ILE A 20 23.10 -31.61 -22.09
C ILE A 20 22.25 -30.43 -22.64
N GLY A 21 20.95 -30.54 -22.61
CA GLY A 21 20.06 -29.51 -23.19
C GLY A 21 18.82 -29.16 -22.38
N LEU A 22 18.74 -29.47 -21.09
CA LEU A 22 17.55 -29.16 -20.27
C LEU A 22 17.91 -28.64 -18.85
N LEU A 23 18.96 -27.83 -18.75
CA LEU A 23 19.12 -26.90 -17.65
C LEU A 23 18.91 -25.50 -18.23
N ALA A 24 17.73 -25.26 -18.84
CA ALA A 24 17.20 -23.90 -18.95
C ALA A 24 16.87 -23.49 -17.50
N GLY A 25 17.85 -22.91 -16.83
CA GLY A 25 17.66 -22.32 -15.53
C GLY A 25 16.50 -21.33 -15.65
N CYS A 26 15.53 -21.39 -14.73
CA CYS A 26 14.64 -20.28 -14.50
C CYS A 26 15.54 -19.09 -14.18
N GLU A 27 15.72 -18.20 -15.14
CA GLU A 27 16.41 -16.94 -14.93
C GLU A 27 15.53 -16.16 -13.97
N VAL A 28 15.97 -16.02 -12.73
CA VAL A 28 15.28 -15.18 -11.75
C VAL A 28 15.46 -13.75 -12.23
N ILE A 29 14.37 -13.17 -12.76
CA ILE A 29 14.36 -11.76 -13.17
C ILE A 29 14.54 -10.93 -11.89
N PRO A 30 15.61 -10.13 -11.78
CA PRO A 30 15.82 -9.26 -10.63
C PRO A 30 14.60 -8.36 -10.40
N SER A 31 14.23 -8.11 -9.15
CA SER A 31 13.03 -7.37 -8.78
C SER A 31 12.93 -5.98 -9.46
N GLU A 32 14.07 -5.33 -9.67
CA GLU A 32 14.15 -4.06 -10.39
C GLU A 32 13.81 -4.14 -11.91
N LYS A 33 13.76 -5.35 -12.47
CA LYS A 33 13.39 -5.61 -13.88
C LYS A 33 12.01 -6.25 -14.04
N GLN A 34 11.33 -6.55 -12.94
CA GLN A 34 10.01 -7.21 -12.99
C GLN A 34 8.86 -6.25 -13.33
N LEU A 35 9.08 -4.94 -13.17
CA LEU A 35 8.14 -3.91 -13.58
C LEU A 35 8.72 -3.17 -14.79
N ILE A 36 8.39 -3.64 -15.98
CA ILE A 36 8.55 -2.84 -17.20
C ILE A 36 7.20 -2.16 -17.38
N PRO A 37 7.09 -0.83 -17.23
CA PRO A 37 5.89 -0.11 -17.67
C PRO A 37 5.61 -0.50 -19.12
N LEU A 38 4.37 -0.83 -19.45
CA LEU A 38 4.00 -1.11 -20.84
C LEU A 38 4.40 0.11 -21.69
N PRO A 39 5.19 -0.05 -22.76
CA PRO A 39 5.89 1.06 -23.43
C PRO A 39 5.01 2.15 -24.04
N ASN A 40 3.68 2.10 -23.91
CA ASN A 40 2.75 3.08 -24.46
C ASN A 40 1.45 3.22 -23.65
N ALA A 41 1.42 2.75 -22.40
CA ALA A 41 0.27 2.93 -21.53
C ALA A 41 0.64 3.90 -20.41
N GLU A 42 0.16 5.12 -20.47
CA GLU A 42 0.28 6.09 -19.39
C GLU A 42 -0.76 5.76 -18.32
N PRO A 43 -0.43 5.92 -17.04
CA PRO A 43 -1.41 5.78 -15.96
C PRO A 43 -2.56 6.78 -16.14
N GLU A 44 -3.79 6.30 -16.01
CA GLU A 44 -4.99 7.11 -16.19
C GLU A 44 -5.56 7.63 -14.86
N SER A 45 -5.11 7.05 -13.74
CA SER A 45 -5.62 7.39 -12.42
C SER A 45 -4.61 7.10 -11.29
N ASN A 46 -5.03 7.39 -10.07
CA ASN A 46 -4.27 7.05 -8.86
C ASN A 46 -4.85 5.82 -8.16
N ALA A 47 -3.98 4.94 -7.68
CA ALA A 47 -4.34 3.78 -6.88
C ALA A 47 -4.05 4.02 -5.40
N LEU A 48 -4.83 3.39 -4.53
CA LEU A 48 -4.58 3.31 -3.10
C LEU A 48 -4.20 1.86 -2.72
N LEU A 49 -3.00 1.67 -2.20
CA LEU A 49 -2.62 0.42 -1.54
C LEU A 49 -2.73 0.59 -0.03
N VAL A 50 -3.66 -0.11 0.59
CA VAL A 50 -3.75 -0.27 2.04
C VAL A 50 -2.99 -1.53 2.42
N GLU A 51 -1.92 -1.39 3.21
CA GLU A 51 -1.15 -2.49 3.77
C GLU A 51 -1.54 -2.71 5.24
N PHE A 52 -1.93 -3.92 5.63
CA PHE A 52 -2.11 -4.30 7.02
C PHE A 52 -0.85 -4.97 7.55
N THR A 53 -0.30 -4.40 8.62
CA THR A 53 1.05 -4.70 9.12
C THR A 53 1.12 -4.65 10.64
N GLY A 54 2.23 -5.08 11.24
CA GLY A 54 2.42 -5.04 12.68
C GLY A 54 3.87 -5.28 13.11
N PHE A 55 4.23 -4.73 14.25
CA PHE A 55 5.57 -4.83 14.84
C PHE A 55 6.07 -6.28 15.00
N LEU A 56 5.19 -7.21 15.39
CA LEU A 56 5.54 -8.62 15.64
C LEU A 56 5.57 -9.48 14.36
N CYS A 57 5.24 -8.92 13.21
CA CYS A 57 5.17 -9.62 11.94
C CYS A 57 6.56 -9.68 11.27
N VAL A 58 7.18 -10.85 11.25
CA VAL A 58 8.54 -11.04 10.72
C VAL A 58 8.64 -10.85 9.20
N ASN A 59 7.56 -11.06 8.46
CA ASN A 59 7.52 -10.90 7.00
C ASN A 59 7.07 -9.50 6.54
N CYS A 60 6.55 -8.66 7.45
CA CYS A 60 6.06 -7.33 7.11
C CYS A 60 7.15 -6.39 6.57
N PRO A 61 8.41 -6.44 7.02
CA PRO A 61 9.48 -5.66 6.39
C PRO A 61 9.63 -5.93 4.88
N THR A 62 9.50 -7.19 4.45
CA THR A 62 9.60 -7.56 3.02
C THR A 62 8.42 -6.98 2.20
N ALA A 63 7.22 -6.98 2.77
CA ALA A 63 6.06 -6.37 2.11
C ALA A 63 6.19 -4.83 2.05
N ALA A 64 6.69 -4.21 3.11
CA ALA A 64 6.96 -2.76 3.13
C ALA A 64 8.01 -2.36 2.07
N GLU A 65 9.03 -3.19 1.83
CA GLU A 65 10.00 -3.00 0.74
C GLU A 65 9.31 -3.08 -0.63
N GLU A 66 8.38 -4.04 -0.82
CA GLU A 66 7.59 -4.16 -2.05
C GLU A 66 6.69 -2.93 -2.27
N ALA A 67 5.99 -2.46 -1.24
CA ALA A 67 5.17 -1.24 -1.32
C ALA A 67 6.03 -0.01 -1.71
N GLN A 68 7.21 0.14 -1.10
CA GLN A 68 8.15 1.22 -1.45
C GLN A 68 8.67 1.09 -2.89
N ARG A 69 8.93 -0.12 -3.36
CA ARG A 69 9.35 -0.38 -4.74
C ARG A 69 8.25 0.03 -5.72
N LEU A 70 7.01 -0.34 -5.45
CA LEU A 70 5.86 0.05 -6.25
C LEU A 70 5.68 1.57 -6.28
N GLN A 71 5.77 2.24 -5.13
CA GLN A 71 5.66 3.70 -5.04
C GLN A 71 6.78 4.42 -5.81
N LYS A 72 8.00 3.88 -5.80
CA LYS A 72 9.10 4.41 -6.63
C LYS A 72 8.87 4.22 -8.12
N THR A 73 8.15 3.17 -8.51
CA THR A 73 7.81 2.90 -9.91
C THR A 73 6.66 3.79 -10.41
N TYR A 74 5.69 4.07 -9.53
CA TYR A 74 4.51 4.89 -9.81
C TYR A 74 4.40 6.05 -8.81
N PRO A 75 5.37 6.99 -8.80
CA PRO A 75 5.48 8.01 -7.75
C PRO A 75 4.28 8.96 -7.71
N ASP A 76 3.68 9.23 -8.85
CA ASP A 76 2.56 10.15 -9.00
C ASP A 76 1.19 9.45 -8.99
N ASN A 77 1.17 8.10 -9.11
CA ASN A 77 -0.06 7.33 -9.29
C ASN A 77 -0.32 6.29 -8.18
N LEU A 78 0.57 6.15 -7.20
CA LEU A 78 0.36 5.22 -6.10
C LEU A 78 0.45 5.92 -4.76
N VAL A 79 -0.63 5.87 -4.01
CA VAL A 79 -0.69 6.22 -2.59
C VAL A 79 -0.64 4.94 -1.77
N VAL A 80 0.27 4.89 -0.79
CA VAL A 80 0.40 3.75 0.13
C VAL A 80 0.02 4.19 1.53
N VAL A 81 -0.80 3.40 2.23
CA VAL A 81 -1.15 3.61 3.64
C VAL A 81 -0.99 2.30 4.40
N ALA A 82 -0.12 2.30 5.41
CA ALA A 82 0.11 1.16 6.30
C ALA A 82 -0.79 1.26 7.54
N MET A 83 -1.59 0.26 7.78
CA MET A 83 -2.53 0.19 8.89
C MET A 83 -2.06 -0.82 9.94
N HIS A 84 -2.01 -0.38 11.20
CA HIS A 84 -1.66 -1.19 12.37
C HIS A 84 -2.92 -1.40 13.24
N PRO A 85 -3.77 -2.37 12.92
CA PRO A 85 -5.03 -2.56 13.65
C PRO A 85 -4.78 -3.21 15.01
N LYS A 86 -5.38 -2.66 16.06
CA LYS A 86 -5.23 -3.15 17.43
C LYS A 86 -5.70 -4.58 17.64
N ASP A 87 -6.67 -5.04 16.86
CA ASP A 87 -7.30 -6.35 17.03
C ASP A 87 -6.48 -7.52 16.48
N ASN A 88 -5.34 -7.27 15.83
CA ASN A 88 -4.49 -8.32 15.32
C ASN A 88 -3.36 -8.66 16.28
N HIS A 89 -3.01 -9.96 16.44
CA HIS A 89 -1.98 -10.40 17.37
C HIS A 89 -0.56 -9.87 17.01
N PHE A 90 -0.30 -9.54 15.75
CA PHE A 90 0.98 -8.97 15.33
C PHE A 90 1.22 -7.51 15.77
N THR A 91 0.20 -6.84 16.31
CA THR A 91 0.29 -5.46 16.81
C THR A 91 0.25 -5.37 18.34
N GLN A 92 -0.09 -6.47 19.03
CA GLN A 92 -0.27 -6.49 20.49
C GLN A 92 1.07 -6.69 21.21
N THR A 93 1.79 -5.62 21.45
CA THR A 93 3.13 -5.67 22.05
C THR A 93 3.13 -5.68 23.58
N GLY A 94 2.08 -5.18 24.21
CA GLY A 94 2.03 -4.93 25.66
C GLY A 94 2.98 -3.84 26.16
N LYS A 95 3.68 -3.13 25.25
CA LYS A 95 4.65 -2.08 25.52
C LYS A 95 4.23 -0.79 24.82
N PRO A 96 3.94 0.29 25.57
CA PRO A 96 3.48 1.56 24.97
C PRO A 96 4.43 2.13 23.92
N GLU A 97 5.74 1.97 24.11
CA GLU A 97 6.77 2.46 23.18
C GLU A 97 6.73 1.78 21.80
N TYR A 98 6.09 0.62 21.69
CA TYR A 98 5.91 -0.14 20.43
C TYR A 98 4.46 -0.19 19.98
N ASP A 99 3.59 0.61 20.59
CA ASP A 99 2.19 0.72 20.15
C ASP A 99 2.08 1.67 18.95
N TYR A 100 2.01 1.08 17.78
CA TYR A 100 1.86 1.80 16.50
C TYR A 100 0.41 1.82 16.01
N THR A 101 -0.51 1.30 16.82
CA THR A 101 -1.93 1.21 16.46
C THR A 101 -2.62 2.56 16.45
N CYS A 102 -3.71 2.68 15.71
CA CYS A 102 -4.67 3.77 15.84
C CYS A 102 -6.11 3.22 15.73
N PRO A 103 -7.10 3.92 16.30
CA PRO A 103 -8.49 3.46 16.30
C PRO A 103 -9.04 3.24 14.89
N GLU A 104 -8.75 4.14 13.96
CA GLU A 104 -9.25 4.15 12.59
C GLU A 104 -8.75 2.93 11.81
N ALA A 105 -7.47 2.55 11.97
CA ALA A 105 -6.94 1.33 11.36
C ALA A 105 -7.75 0.09 11.76
N ASN A 106 -8.24 0.07 13.01
CA ASN A 106 -9.05 -1.02 13.51
C ASN A 106 -10.48 -1.01 12.94
N VAL A 107 -11.06 0.18 12.69
CA VAL A 107 -12.36 0.33 12.03
C VAL A 107 -12.32 -0.27 10.63
N TYR A 108 -11.36 0.15 9.80
CA TYR A 108 -11.20 -0.37 8.43
C TYR A 108 -10.87 -1.86 8.41
N TYR A 109 -9.97 -2.29 9.29
CA TYR A 109 -9.59 -3.71 9.41
C TYR A 109 -10.80 -4.62 9.66
N ARG A 110 -11.66 -4.24 10.61
CA ARG A 110 -12.88 -4.99 10.93
C ARG A 110 -13.90 -4.95 9.80
N HIS A 111 -14.06 -3.79 9.15
CA HIS A 111 -14.97 -3.65 8.02
C HIS A 111 -14.65 -4.63 6.91
N PHE A 112 -13.38 -4.80 6.57
CA PHE A 112 -12.93 -5.79 5.58
C PHE A 112 -12.89 -7.23 6.10
N GLY A 113 -13.43 -7.52 7.29
CA GLY A 113 -13.49 -8.88 7.86
C GLY A 113 -12.21 -9.34 8.54
N GLY A 114 -11.31 -8.44 8.87
CA GLY A 114 -10.10 -8.72 9.63
C GLY A 114 -10.39 -9.20 11.07
N SER A 115 -9.58 -10.11 11.57
CA SER A 115 -9.71 -10.74 12.87
C SER A 115 -8.36 -10.86 13.58
N GLY A 116 -8.36 -11.21 14.88
CA GLY A 116 -7.14 -11.39 15.66
C GLY A 116 -6.11 -12.34 15.05
N THR A 117 -6.51 -13.20 14.11
CA THR A 117 -5.67 -14.22 13.48
C THR A 117 -5.50 -14.06 11.97
N THR A 118 -6.00 -12.98 11.39
CA THR A 118 -5.76 -12.69 9.95
C THR A 118 -4.25 -12.62 9.68
N PRO A 119 -3.73 -13.38 8.70
CA PRO A 119 -2.30 -13.36 8.42
C PRO A 119 -1.80 -12.00 7.97
N PHE A 120 -0.62 -11.62 8.45
CA PHE A 120 0.13 -10.45 7.99
C PHE A 120 1.47 -10.90 7.35
N PRO A 121 2.03 -10.14 6.40
CA PRO A 121 1.46 -8.95 5.75
C PRO A 121 0.32 -9.30 4.77
N THR A 122 -0.64 -8.42 4.65
CA THR A 122 -1.69 -8.50 3.64
C THR A 122 -2.12 -7.09 3.25
N GLY A 123 -2.74 -6.92 2.09
CA GLY A 123 -3.17 -5.61 1.62
C GLY A 123 -4.46 -5.66 0.82
N ILE A 124 -5.01 -4.47 0.58
CA ILE A 124 -6.19 -4.25 -0.26
C ILE A 124 -5.87 -3.08 -1.19
N VAL A 125 -6.14 -3.24 -2.47
CA VAL A 125 -6.03 -2.13 -3.44
C VAL A 125 -7.41 -1.50 -3.61
N ASP A 126 -7.45 -0.17 -3.60
CA ASP A 126 -8.66 0.65 -3.79
C ASP A 126 -9.81 0.29 -2.85
N MET A 127 -9.51 -0.18 -1.66
CA MET A 127 -10.49 -0.54 -0.62
C MET A 127 -11.60 -1.51 -1.08
N ASN A 128 -11.35 -2.30 -2.12
CA ASN A 128 -12.32 -3.19 -2.75
C ASN A 128 -12.66 -4.46 -1.95
N GLY A 129 -12.17 -4.59 -0.73
CA GLY A 129 -12.42 -5.72 0.16
C GLY A 129 -11.69 -7.02 -0.19
N VAL A 130 -10.91 -7.06 -1.27
CA VAL A 130 -10.16 -8.25 -1.68
C VAL A 130 -8.79 -8.26 -1.01
N TRP A 131 -8.59 -9.22 -0.09
CA TRP A 131 -7.32 -9.42 0.59
C TRP A 131 -6.28 -10.04 -0.34
N LEU A 132 -5.12 -9.40 -0.42
CA LEU A 132 -4.02 -9.79 -1.30
C LEU A 132 -2.74 -10.00 -0.50
N ASP A 133 -2.00 -11.06 -0.80
CA ASP A 133 -0.61 -11.20 -0.40
C ASP A 133 0.29 -10.25 -1.20
N TYR A 134 1.40 -9.84 -0.62
CA TYR A 134 2.24 -8.78 -1.22
C TYR A 134 2.80 -9.11 -2.63
N PRO A 135 3.05 -10.38 -3.05
CA PRO A 135 3.43 -10.68 -4.43
C PRO A 135 2.35 -10.32 -5.45
N SER A 136 1.08 -10.26 -5.03
CA SER A 136 -0.05 -9.91 -5.90
C SER A 136 -0.28 -8.41 -6.05
N TRP A 137 0.33 -7.57 -5.20
CA TRP A 137 0.12 -6.11 -5.20
C TRP A 137 0.52 -5.44 -6.51
N THR A 138 1.61 -5.89 -7.14
CA THR A 138 2.06 -5.36 -8.43
C THR A 138 0.95 -5.39 -9.49
N THR A 139 0.31 -6.57 -9.65
CA THR A 139 -0.74 -6.73 -10.65
C THR A 139 -1.99 -5.91 -10.30
N ALA A 140 -2.39 -5.90 -9.02
CA ALA A 140 -3.57 -5.17 -8.58
C ALA A 140 -3.39 -3.65 -8.72
N VAL A 141 -2.23 -3.10 -8.31
CA VAL A 141 -1.89 -1.68 -8.47
C VAL A 141 -1.85 -1.29 -9.95
N LEU A 142 -1.19 -2.09 -10.79
CA LEU A 142 -1.13 -1.81 -12.22
C LEU A 142 -2.53 -1.82 -12.85
N THR A 143 -3.38 -2.76 -12.46
CA THR A 143 -4.76 -2.80 -12.94
C THR A 143 -5.53 -1.54 -12.52
N SER A 144 -5.36 -1.08 -11.27
CA SER A 144 -6.04 0.10 -10.76
C SER A 144 -5.61 1.39 -11.47
N ILE A 145 -4.29 1.65 -11.61
CA ILE A 145 -3.80 2.90 -12.24
C ILE A 145 -4.12 3.00 -13.74
N MET A 146 -4.45 1.86 -14.37
CA MET A 146 -4.85 1.80 -15.78
C MET A 146 -6.38 1.89 -15.97
N GLN A 147 -7.14 2.05 -14.91
CA GLN A 147 -8.59 2.25 -14.96
C GLN A 147 -8.93 3.73 -14.82
N GLU A 148 -9.74 4.25 -15.72
CA GLU A 148 -10.31 5.57 -15.57
C GLU A 148 -11.19 5.62 -14.30
N LYS A 149 -11.01 6.66 -13.49
CA LYS A 149 -11.81 6.92 -12.29
C LYS A 149 -12.66 8.17 -12.51
N THR A 150 -13.89 8.12 -11.98
CA THR A 150 -14.93 9.12 -12.27
C THR A 150 -15.06 10.18 -11.18
N GLY A 151 -13.98 10.48 -10.50
CA GLY A 151 -13.92 11.49 -9.45
C GLY A 151 -12.66 12.34 -9.56
N TYR A 152 -12.66 13.40 -8.77
CA TYR A 152 -11.54 14.33 -8.66
C TYR A 152 -11.42 14.82 -7.24
N VAL A 153 -10.22 14.79 -6.70
CA VAL A 153 -9.87 15.45 -5.45
C VAL A 153 -8.58 16.23 -5.58
N ASN A 154 -8.57 17.47 -5.10
CA ASN A 154 -7.35 18.27 -5.01
C ASN A 154 -7.17 18.78 -3.58
N LEU A 155 -5.97 18.60 -3.04
CA LEU A 155 -5.61 18.95 -1.68
C LEU A 155 -4.73 20.20 -1.64
N THR A 156 -5.07 21.10 -0.71
CA THR A 156 -4.20 22.22 -0.33
C THR A 156 -4.00 22.18 1.17
N VAL A 157 -2.76 22.33 1.63
CA VAL A 157 -2.39 22.48 3.04
C VAL A 157 -1.78 23.86 3.20
N THR A 158 -2.27 24.63 4.17
CA THR A 158 -1.85 26.00 4.47
C THR A 158 -1.78 26.23 5.98
N ASP A 159 -1.31 27.41 6.38
CA ASP A 159 -1.30 27.89 7.77
C ASP A 159 -0.69 26.89 8.75
N VAL A 160 0.44 26.27 8.33
CA VAL A 160 1.15 25.29 9.14
C VAL A 160 1.82 25.99 10.33
N ASP A 161 1.40 25.62 11.54
CA ASP A 161 1.95 26.12 12.81
C ASP A 161 2.62 24.99 13.58
N ALA A 162 3.94 24.92 13.50
CA ALA A 162 4.73 23.89 14.19
C ALA A 162 4.64 24.03 15.72
N THR A 163 4.38 25.23 16.26
CA THR A 163 4.29 25.48 17.69
C THR A 163 3.00 24.91 18.30
N HIS A 164 1.88 25.13 17.63
CA HIS A 164 0.58 24.62 18.05
C HIS A 164 0.24 23.27 17.41
N ARG A 165 1.15 22.75 16.55
CA ARG A 165 0.96 21.50 15.80
C ARG A 165 -0.33 21.48 15.02
N SER A 166 -0.63 22.58 14.33
CA SER A 166 -1.87 22.74 13.56
C SER A 166 -1.61 23.13 12.12
N PHE A 167 -2.59 22.88 11.28
CA PHE A 167 -2.59 23.29 9.88
C PHE A 167 -4.03 23.41 9.39
N ASP A 168 -4.21 24.13 8.28
CA ASP A 168 -5.44 24.13 7.53
C ASP A 168 -5.33 23.20 6.33
N VAL A 169 -6.35 22.38 6.11
CA VAL A 169 -6.49 21.53 4.93
C VAL A 169 -7.75 21.89 4.18
N SER A 170 -7.65 22.05 2.87
CA SER A 170 -8.78 22.27 1.97
C SER A 170 -8.77 21.18 0.89
N ALA A 171 -9.92 20.54 0.71
CA ALA A 171 -10.16 19.57 -0.35
C ALA A 171 -11.23 20.09 -1.31
N ALA A 172 -10.87 20.21 -2.58
CA ALA A 172 -11.80 20.46 -3.67
C ALA A 172 -12.15 19.11 -4.33
N VAL A 173 -13.43 18.77 -4.41
CA VAL A 173 -13.92 17.47 -4.85
C VAL A 173 -15.01 17.59 -5.90
N TRP A 174 -15.02 16.65 -6.83
CA TRP A 174 -16.09 16.42 -7.79
C TRP A 174 -16.26 14.92 -8.03
N ALA A 175 -17.47 14.46 -8.24
CA ALA A 175 -17.80 13.11 -8.68
C ALA A 175 -19.08 13.12 -9.53
N SER A 176 -19.28 12.07 -10.32
CA SER A 176 -20.50 11.89 -11.14
C SER A 176 -21.73 11.53 -10.31
N ASP A 177 -21.52 10.99 -9.12
CA ASP A 177 -22.58 10.53 -8.21
C ASP A 177 -22.23 10.88 -6.76
N ASP A 178 -23.15 10.63 -5.83
CA ASP A 178 -22.93 10.87 -4.41
C ASP A 178 -21.68 10.14 -3.92
N ALA A 179 -20.86 10.85 -3.17
CA ALA A 179 -19.56 10.33 -2.74
C ALA A 179 -19.23 10.74 -1.30
N ARG A 180 -18.25 10.06 -0.72
CA ARG A 180 -17.66 10.43 0.57
C ARG A 180 -16.17 10.75 0.42
N LEU A 181 -15.72 11.71 1.20
CA LEU A 181 -14.33 12.12 1.29
C LEU A 181 -13.74 11.71 2.64
N LEU A 182 -12.79 10.79 2.62
CA LEU A 182 -11.93 10.52 3.76
C LEU A 182 -10.71 11.45 3.70
N LEU A 183 -10.32 11.96 4.86
CA LEU A 183 -9.04 12.68 5.02
C LEU A 183 -8.26 12.01 6.14
N TRP A 184 -7.15 11.39 5.77
CA TRP A 184 -6.30 10.66 6.71
C TRP A 184 -5.01 11.42 7.02
N LEU A 185 -4.64 11.45 8.29
CA LEU A 185 -3.31 11.82 8.74
C LEU A 185 -2.41 10.59 8.69
N VAL A 186 -1.33 10.67 7.93
CA VAL A 186 -0.40 9.56 7.71
C VAL A 186 1.01 9.99 8.10
N ALA A 187 1.66 9.22 8.97
CA ALA A 187 3.02 9.48 9.42
C ALA A 187 4.05 8.71 8.60
N ASP A 188 5.16 9.37 8.31
CA ASP A 188 6.34 8.79 7.70
C ASP A 188 7.55 8.92 8.64
N SER A 189 8.62 8.16 8.32
CA SER A 189 9.90 8.24 9.05
C SER A 189 9.80 7.96 10.56
N VAL A 190 8.85 7.12 10.96
CA VAL A 190 8.69 6.68 12.35
C VAL A 190 9.78 5.66 12.70
N HIS A 191 10.72 6.06 13.55
CA HIS A 191 11.77 5.16 14.00
C HIS A 191 11.31 4.33 15.19
N GLY A 192 11.42 2.99 15.09
CA GLY A 192 11.00 2.12 16.17
C GLY A 192 11.34 0.66 15.95
N ALA A 193 10.87 -0.18 16.85
CA ALA A 193 11.17 -1.61 16.79
C ALA A 193 10.33 -2.32 15.72
N GLN A 194 10.94 -3.31 15.06
CA GLN A 194 10.29 -4.23 14.13
C GLN A 194 10.96 -5.60 14.19
N MET A 195 10.17 -6.66 14.24
CA MET A 195 10.69 -8.02 14.07
C MET A 195 11.06 -8.25 12.60
N MET A 196 12.26 -8.80 12.39
CA MET A 196 12.84 -9.02 11.07
C MET A 196 12.69 -10.47 10.60
N PRO A 197 12.82 -10.76 9.29
CA PRO A 197 12.69 -12.12 8.73
C PRO A 197 13.65 -13.15 9.33
N ASP A 198 14.81 -12.74 9.83
CA ASP A 198 15.77 -13.60 10.52
C ASP A 198 15.42 -13.88 11.99
N GLY A 199 14.29 -13.39 12.46
CA GLY A 199 13.82 -13.50 13.85
C GLY A 199 14.44 -12.49 14.82
N SER A 200 15.34 -11.62 14.37
CA SER A 200 15.87 -10.54 15.19
C SER A 200 14.85 -9.39 15.34
N THR A 201 15.12 -8.48 16.29
CA THR A 201 14.37 -7.23 16.41
C THR A 201 15.28 -6.07 16.02
N ASN A 202 14.92 -5.33 14.96
CA ASN A 202 15.56 -4.07 14.63
C ASN A 202 14.89 -2.95 15.42
N LEU A 203 15.62 -2.34 16.37
CA LEU A 203 15.13 -1.26 17.23
C LEU A 203 15.13 0.11 16.55
N ALA A 204 15.77 0.24 15.39
CA ALA A 204 15.88 1.47 14.61
C ALA A 204 15.27 1.31 13.21
N TYR A 205 14.26 0.44 13.07
CA TYR A 205 13.52 0.28 11.83
C TYR A 205 12.75 1.58 11.51
N THR A 206 12.67 1.94 10.24
CA THR A 206 11.90 3.09 9.79
C THR A 206 10.57 2.64 9.22
N HIS A 207 9.52 2.80 10.00
CA HIS A 207 8.13 2.60 9.53
C HIS A 207 7.70 3.80 8.68
N ARG A 208 6.93 3.52 7.62
CA ARG A 208 6.46 4.51 6.65
C ARG A 208 4.96 4.38 6.43
N HIS A 209 4.35 5.44 5.90
CA HIS A 209 2.97 5.42 5.43
C HIS A 209 1.95 5.05 6.50
N MET A 210 2.27 5.26 7.76
CA MET A 210 1.49 4.78 8.90
C MET A 210 0.24 5.64 9.12
N LEU A 211 -0.95 5.05 8.99
CA LEU A 211 -2.21 5.72 9.35
C LEU A 211 -2.21 6.09 10.83
N ARG A 212 -2.54 7.35 11.13
CA ARG A 212 -2.58 7.85 12.51
C ARG A 212 -3.95 8.32 12.97
N ALA A 213 -4.70 8.98 12.08
CA ALA A 213 -6.03 9.49 12.41
C ALA A 213 -6.87 9.71 11.16
N SER A 214 -8.19 9.77 11.32
CA SER A 214 -9.06 10.49 10.41
C SER A 214 -9.11 11.96 10.83
N ILE A 215 -8.95 12.87 9.87
CA ILE A 215 -9.09 14.33 10.12
C ILE A 215 -10.57 14.70 10.18
N THR A 216 -11.42 13.88 9.58
CA THR A 216 -12.88 14.03 9.67
C THR A 216 -13.39 13.41 10.97
N ASP A 217 -14.50 13.92 11.51
CA ASP A 217 -15.11 13.40 12.75
C ASP A 217 -15.57 11.93 12.60
N ASP A 218 -16.02 11.55 11.38
CA ASP A 218 -16.40 10.19 11.01
C ASP A 218 -15.20 9.50 10.35
N PRO A 219 -14.76 8.31 10.79
CA PRO A 219 -13.74 7.52 10.09
C PRO A 219 -14.09 7.26 8.61
N TRP A 220 -15.36 7.16 8.28
CA TRP A 220 -15.85 6.99 6.91
C TRP A 220 -16.03 8.30 6.15
N GLY A 221 -15.53 9.40 6.71
CA GLY A 221 -15.42 10.68 6.02
C GLY A 221 -16.71 11.49 5.94
N MET A 222 -16.69 12.51 5.10
CA MET A 222 -17.76 13.46 4.89
C MET A 222 -18.53 13.12 3.62
N ALA A 223 -19.87 13.12 3.69
CA ALA A 223 -20.72 12.90 2.53
C ALA A 223 -20.84 14.18 1.66
N PHE A 224 -20.89 13.98 0.36
CA PHE A 224 -21.19 14.97 -0.66
C PHE A 224 -22.27 14.45 -1.59
N THR A 225 -23.24 15.31 -1.89
CA THR A 225 -24.26 15.05 -2.90
C THR A 225 -23.91 15.85 -4.14
N PHE A 226 -23.83 15.19 -5.26
CA PHE A 226 -23.51 15.78 -6.55
C PHE A 226 -24.76 15.75 -7.46
N ASP A 227 -24.86 16.74 -8.31
CA ASP A 227 -25.83 16.76 -9.39
C ASP A 227 -25.13 16.21 -10.65
N ALA A 228 -25.59 15.06 -11.13
CA ALA A 228 -25.00 14.35 -12.28
C ALA A 228 -24.91 15.21 -13.57
N GLU A 229 -25.72 16.28 -13.67
CA GLU A 229 -25.70 17.24 -14.79
C GLU A 229 -24.79 18.46 -14.52
N SER A 230 -24.09 18.50 -13.37
CA SER A 230 -23.31 19.65 -12.91
C SER A 230 -21.84 19.30 -12.75
N ASP A 231 -20.97 20.12 -13.35
CA ASP A 231 -19.50 20.08 -13.10
C ASP A 231 -19.10 20.88 -11.85
N THR A 232 -20.02 21.02 -10.88
CA THR A 232 -19.78 21.84 -9.69
C THR A 232 -18.75 21.18 -8.77
N ILE A 233 -17.64 21.86 -8.54
CA ILE A 233 -16.63 21.45 -7.55
C ILE A 233 -17.07 21.91 -6.16
N HIS A 234 -17.16 20.98 -5.22
CA HIS A 234 -17.40 21.26 -3.81
C HIS A 234 -16.07 21.42 -3.08
N THR A 235 -16.01 22.34 -2.13
CA THR A 235 -14.81 22.56 -1.31
C THR A 235 -15.15 22.40 0.17
N ARG A 236 -14.28 21.71 0.91
CA ARG A 236 -14.28 21.65 2.38
C ARG A 236 -12.94 22.08 2.91
N ALA A 237 -12.97 22.96 3.87
CA ALA A 237 -11.79 23.40 4.63
C ALA A 237 -11.96 23.03 6.10
N LEU A 238 -10.90 22.52 6.69
CA LEU A 238 -10.82 22.11 8.09
C LEU A 238 -9.53 22.66 8.69
N ASN A 239 -9.58 23.12 9.93
CA ASN A 239 -8.40 23.30 10.76
C ASN A 239 -8.19 22.03 11.58
N TYR A 240 -6.96 21.53 11.64
CA TYR A 240 -6.64 20.31 12.38
C TYR A 240 -5.44 20.53 13.29
N VAL A 241 -5.56 20.04 14.52
CA VAL A 241 -4.49 20.02 15.51
C VAL A 241 -4.01 18.60 15.72
N VAL A 242 -2.74 18.34 15.44
CA VAL A 242 -2.13 17.01 15.60
C VAL A 242 -1.85 16.74 17.08
N THR A 243 -2.68 15.95 17.71
CA THR A 243 -2.52 15.47 19.09
C THR A 243 -1.88 14.09 19.17
N ASP A 244 -1.67 13.44 18.02
CA ASP A 244 -1.18 12.08 17.91
C ASP A 244 0.25 11.92 18.45
N THR A 245 0.47 10.74 19.04
CA THR A 245 1.79 10.21 19.37
C THR A 245 1.93 8.82 18.78
N VAL A 246 3.11 8.48 18.27
CA VAL A 246 3.39 7.14 17.76
C VAL A 246 4.22 6.39 18.80
N GLY A 247 3.59 5.43 19.47
CA GLY A 247 4.17 4.89 20.70
C GLY A 247 4.32 5.98 21.75
N THR A 248 5.58 6.36 22.06
CA THR A 248 5.92 7.48 22.96
C THR A 248 6.51 8.67 22.23
N GLN A 249 6.52 8.67 20.90
CA GLN A 249 7.17 9.69 20.08
C GLN A 249 6.18 10.77 19.63
N VAL A 250 6.59 12.03 19.75
CA VAL A 250 5.91 13.17 19.12
C VAL A 250 6.70 13.51 17.86
N LEU A 251 6.11 13.30 16.71
CA LEU A 251 6.77 13.57 15.41
C LEU A 251 6.59 15.04 15.02
N PRO A 252 7.55 15.67 14.31
CA PRO A 252 7.34 16.98 13.71
C PRO A 252 6.23 16.93 12.65
N LEU A 253 5.58 18.05 12.38
CA LEU A 253 4.50 18.12 11.38
C LEU A 253 4.98 17.71 9.98
N THR A 254 6.23 17.99 9.65
CA THR A 254 6.86 17.63 8.37
C THR A 254 7.00 16.13 8.14
N ASP A 255 6.84 15.31 9.18
CA ASP A 255 6.82 13.84 9.06
C ASP A 255 5.40 13.30 8.80
N TYR A 256 4.41 14.19 8.62
CA TYR A 256 3.05 13.80 8.27
C TYR A 256 2.67 14.29 6.88
N ARG A 257 1.78 13.54 6.27
CA ARG A 257 1.05 13.94 5.07
C ARG A 257 -0.44 13.69 5.23
N ILE A 258 -1.22 14.36 4.42
CA ILE A 258 -2.65 14.13 4.28
C ILE A 258 -2.87 13.22 3.08
N VAL A 259 -3.70 12.21 3.26
CA VAL A 259 -4.23 11.37 2.19
C VAL A 259 -5.73 11.62 2.09
N ALA A 260 -6.19 12.03 0.93
CA ALA A 260 -7.60 12.17 0.61
C ALA A 260 -8.05 11.00 -0.25
N VAL A 261 -9.15 10.37 0.13
CA VAL A 261 -9.78 9.29 -0.62
C VAL A 261 -11.23 9.70 -0.90
N LEU A 262 -11.55 9.88 -2.17
CA LEU A 262 -12.92 10.09 -2.63
C LEU A 262 -13.47 8.74 -3.08
N TYR A 263 -14.60 8.31 -2.51
CA TYR A 263 -15.18 7.02 -2.84
C TYR A 263 -16.71 7.07 -2.92
N ASP A 264 -17.25 6.21 -3.77
CA ASP A 264 -18.69 5.93 -3.87
C ASP A 264 -19.06 4.91 -2.78
N GLU A 265 -19.90 5.35 -1.83
CA GLU A 265 -20.32 4.53 -0.67
C GLU A 265 -21.22 3.37 -1.09
N GLU A 266 -22.02 3.52 -2.15
CA GLU A 266 -22.95 2.49 -2.62
C GLU A 266 -22.21 1.32 -3.27
N ASN A 267 -21.18 1.62 -4.07
CA ASN A 267 -20.43 0.63 -4.83
C ASN A 267 -19.10 0.25 -4.17
N GLU A 268 -18.72 0.90 -3.06
CA GLU A 268 -17.44 0.73 -2.36
C GLU A 268 -16.23 0.88 -3.30
N THR A 269 -16.31 1.83 -4.26
CA THR A 269 -15.27 2.07 -5.26
C THR A 269 -14.57 3.40 -5.06
N ILE A 270 -13.24 3.42 -5.17
CA ILE A 270 -12.46 4.66 -5.13
C ILE A 270 -12.65 5.42 -6.44
N LEU A 271 -13.05 6.68 -6.33
CA LEU A 271 -13.25 7.62 -7.44
C LEU A 271 -11.99 8.46 -7.71
N ASP A 272 -11.21 8.78 -6.68
CA ASP A 272 -9.87 9.37 -6.76
C ASP A 272 -9.16 9.27 -5.41
N VAL A 273 -7.83 9.32 -5.44
CA VAL A 273 -7.00 9.40 -4.25
C VAL A 273 -5.82 10.34 -4.47
N GLN A 274 -5.57 11.21 -3.50
CA GLN A 274 -4.48 12.18 -3.53
C GLN A 274 -3.73 12.22 -2.20
N GLN A 275 -2.50 12.68 -2.25
CA GLN A 275 -1.71 12.92 -1.03
C GLN A 275 -1.00 14.26 -1.08
N LYS A 276 -0.83 14.88 0.08
CA LYS A 276 -0.13 16.15 0.23
C LYS A 276 0.72 16.14 1.49
N GLN A 277 2.02 16.42 1.32
CA GLN A 277 2.93 16.59 2.46
C GLN A 277 2.57 17.85 3.24
N ILE A 278 2.64 17.78 4.58
CA ILE A 278 2.58 18.97 5.43
C ILE A 278 3.98 19.60 5.42
N THR A 279 4.07 20.77 4.83
CA THR A 279 5.34 21.52 4.73
C THR A 279 5.13 22.93 5.28
N ASP A 280 6.15 23.46 5.95
CA ASP A 280 6.19 24.86 6.44
C ASP A 280 6.07 25.87 5.29
#